data_31df55899ad00b8cdfeccfec3bb54c2d
#
_entry.id   31df55899ad00b8cdfeccfec3bb54c2d
#
_cell.length_a   1.000
_cell.length_b   1.000
_cell.length_c   1.000
_cell.angle_alpha   90.00
_cell.angle_beta   90.00
_cell.angle_gamma   90.00
#
_symmetry.space_group_name_H-M   'P 1'
#
loop_
_entity.id
_entity.type
_entity.pdbx_description
1 polymer ?
#
loop_
_entity_poly.entity_id
_entity_poly.type
_entity_poly.pdbx_seq_one_letter_code
_entity_poly.pdbx_strand_id
1 'polypeptide(L)'
;MQDRNRTLGEFIIEKQEEFKYSSGELSRIINAIRLAAKVVNHEVNKAGLVDIIGSVGTENIQGEAQQKLDVYANEVFIQTIINREIVCGIASEENDDFISIHGKNESNDNKYVLLMDPLDGSSNIDVNVSVGTIFSVYRRVTPAGTPVTIEDFLQPGTAQVAAGYVIYGTSTMLVYTTGHGVNGFTLNPPIGTFYLSHPNMKFPDEEKMYSINEGNYLQFPKGVKDYLKYCQAEEENRPYTSRYIGSLVADFHRNMLKGGIYIYPQTSKSPKGKLRLLYECNPLAFIAEQAGGKASDGFKRIMEIQPTELHQRVPFFCGVESMVKKAEEFMQKNL
;
A
#
# COMPACT_ATOMS: atom_id res chain seq x y z
N MET A 1 -7.05 -28.66 4.49
CA MET A 1 -7.74 -28.64 3.17
C MET A 1 -9.05 -27.84 3.15
N GLN A 2 -9.73 -27.62 4.27
CA GLN A 2 -11.01 -26.89 4.33
C GLN A 2 -10.93 -25.39 4.00
N ASP A 3 -9.82 -24.69 4.29
CA ASP A 3 -9.72 -23.23 4.09
C ASP A 3 -9.47 -22.78 2.64
N ARG A 4 -8.95 -23.65 1.76
CA ARG A 4 -8.59 -23.26 0.38
C ARG A 4 -9.78 -22.98 -0.55
N ASN A 5 -11.01 -23.29 -0.14
CA ASN A 5 -12.22 -23.01 -0.91
C ASN A 5 -13.01 -21.80 -0.40
N ARG A 6 -12.53 -21.11 0.62
CA ARG A 6 -13.19 -19.96 1.23
C ARG A 6 -12.99 -18.72 0.37
N THR A 7 -14.09 -18.14 -0.06
CA THR A 7 -14.06 -16.90 -0.86
C THR A 7 -13.84 -15.67 0.04
N LEU A 8 -13.35 -14.58 -0.54
CA LEU A 8 -13.26 -13.29 0.15
C LEU A 8 -14.62 -12.83 0.69
N GLY A 9 -15.71 -13.07 -0.06
CA GLY A 9 -17.06 -12.72 0.38
C GLY A 9 -17.49 -13.46 1.66
N GLU A 10 -17.29 -14.77 1.72
CA GLU A 10 -17.56 -15.60 2.90
C GLU A 10 -16.69 -15.16 4.09
N PHE A 11 -15.40 -14.92 3.84
CA PHE A 11 -14.49 -14.44 4.87
C PHE A 11 -14.93 -13.09 5.47
N ILE A 12 -15.34 -12.14 4.63
CA ILE A 12 -15.85 -10.84 5.08
C ILE A 12 -17.09 -11.00 5.97
N ILE A 13 -18.04 -11.87 5.56
CA ILE A 13 -19.29 -12.12 6.32
C ILE A 13 -18.96 -12.70 7.69
N GLU A 14 -18.12 -13.74 7.75
CA GLU A 14 -17.73 -14.36 9.02
C GLU A 14 -16.97 -13.38 9.94
N LYS A 15 -16.09 -12.54 9.38
CA LYS A 15 -15.39 -11.53 10.14
C LYS A 15 -16.28 -10.39 10.64
N GLN A 16 -17.40 -10.11 9.97
CA GLN A 16 -18.38 -9.14 10.47
C GLN A 16 -18.97 -9.53 11.82
N GLU A 17 -19.17 -10.83 12.06
CA GLU A 17 -19.70 -11.34 13.32
C GLU A 17 -18.75 -11.09 14.51
N GLU A 18 -17.45 -10.94 14.25
CA GLU A 18 -16.45 -10.56 15.27
C GLU A 18 -16.56 -9.08 15.71
N PHE A 19 -17.25 -8.24 14.93
CA PHE A 19 -17.43 -6.81 15.21
C PHE A 19 -18.85 -6.48 15.61
N LYS A 20 -19.12 -6.42 16.90
CA LYS A 20 -20.46 -6.24 17.51
C LYS A 20 -21.26 -5.02 17.03
N TYR A 21 -20.62 -4.05 16.34
CA TYR A 21 -21.23 -2.83 15.81
C TYR A 21 -20.96 -2.62 14.33
N SER A 22 -20.66 -3.68 13.61
CA SER A 22 -20.40 -3.63 12.17
C SER A 22 -21.70 -3.30 11.40
N SER A 23 -21.73 -2.15 10.73
CA SER A 23 -22.83 -1.73 9.87
C SER A 23 -22.73 -2.26 8.44
N GLY A 24 -21.73 -3.10 8.15
CA GLY A 24 -21.48 -3.61 6.80
C GLY A 24 -20.83 -2.59 5.83
N GLU A 25 -20.64 -1.35 6.24
CA GLU A 25 -20.06 -0.31 5.38
C GLU A 25 -18.63 -0.64 4.95
N LEU A 26 -17.76 -1.03 5.88
CA LEU A 26 -16.39 -1.44 5.56
C LEU A 26 -16.35 -2.62 4.59
N SER A 27 -17.26 -3.57 4.75
CA SER A 27 -17.41 -4.72 3.84
C SER A 27 -17.81 -4.30 2.43
N ARG A 28 -18.66 -3.28 2.32
CA ARG A 28 -19.04 -2.69 1.02
C ARG A 28 -17.85 -2.02 0.35
N ILE A 29 -16.99 -1.32 1.12
CA ILE A 29 -15.75 -0.71 0.61
C ILE A 29 -14.81 -1.78 0.06
N ILE A 30 -14.51 -2.84 0.83
CA ILE A 30 -13.64 -3.94 0.38
C ILE A 30 -14.21 -4.63 -0.87
N ASN A 31 -15.54 -4.81 -0.94
CA ASN A 31 -16.19 -5.38 -2.13
C ASN A 31 -16.09 -4.46 -3.36
N ALA A 32 -16.13 -3.15 -3.18
CA ALA A 32 -15.95 -2.19 -4.28
C ALA A 32 -14.50 -2.21 -4.78
N ILE A 33 -13.52 -2.19 -3.86
CA ILE A 33 -12.10 -2.32 -4.18
C ILE A 33 -11.84 -3.63 -4.94
N ARG A 34 -12.38 -4.75 -4.46
CA ARG A 34 -12.30 -6.04 -5.14
C ARG A 34 -12.81 -6.00 -6.57
N LEU A 35 -13.90 -5.27 -6.83
CA LEU A 35 -14.44 -5.14 -8.18
C LEU A 35 -13.54 -4.29 -9.06
N ALA A 36 -13.13 -3.10 -8.59
CA ALA A 36 -12.22 -2.23 -9.32
C ALA A 36 -10.91 -2.97 -9.66
N ALA A 37 -10.33 -3.67 -8.69
CA ALA A 37 -9.11 -4.46 -8.88
C ALA A 37 -9.26 -5.53 -9.98
N LYS A 38 -10.41 -6.16 -10.13
CA LYS A 38 -10.66 -7.13 -11.23
C LYS A 38 -10.69 -6.44 -12.59
N VAL A 39 -11.28 -5.25 -12.67
CA VAL A 39 -11.33 -4.46 -13.90
C VAL A 39 -9.92 -4.00 -14.29
N VAL A 40 -9.15 -3.45 -13.34
CA VAL A 40 -7.76 -3.06 -13.56
C VAL A 40 -6.91 -4.27 -13.95
N ASN A 41 -7.04 -5.40 -13.26
CA ASN A 41 -6.33 -6.64 -13.60
C ASN A 41 -6.60 -7.10 -15.05
N HIS A 42 -7.83 -6.97 -15.52
CA HIS A 42 -8.17 -7.33 -16.89
C HIS A 42 -7.41 -6.47 -17.90
N GLU A 43 -7.24 -5.19 -17.64
CA GLU A 43 -6.48 -4.29 -18.52
C GLU A 43 -4.97 -4.48 -18.37
N VAL A 44 -4.45 -4.62 -17.15
CA VAL A 44 -3.02 -4.94 -16.93
C VAL A 44 -2.60 -6.17 -17.74
N ASN A 45 -3.43 -7.22 -17.75
CA ASN A 45 -3.15 -8.45 -18.52
C ASN A 45 -3.23 -8.29 -20.05
N LYS A 46 -3.71 -7.14 -20.55
CA LYS A 46 -3.72 -6.80 -21.96
C LYS A 46 -2.56 -5.86 -22.37
N ALA A 47 -1.69 -5.50 -21.42
CA ALA A 47 -0.53 -4.66 -21.70
C ALA A 47 0.26 -5.23 -22.89
N GLY A 48 0.54 -4.39 -23.90
CA GLY A 48 1.14 -4.80 -25.16
C GLY A 48 0.17 -5.27 -26.25
N LEU A 49 -1.10 -5.55 -25.92
CA LEU A 49 -2.13 -5.93 -26.90
C LEU A 49 -3.09 -4.78 -27.26
N VAL A 50 -3.22 -3.81 -26.37
CA VAL A 50 -4.07 -2.62 -26.55
C VAL A 50 -3.27 -1.36 -26.22
N ASP A 51 -3.74 -0.19 -26.66
CA ASP A 51 -3.05 1.10 -26.46
C ASP A 51 -3.25 1.65 -25.04
N ILE A 52 -2.78 0.89 -24.06
CA ILE A 52 -2.75 1.26 -22.62
C ILE A 52 -1.33 1.40 -22.08
N ILE A 53 -0.32 1.09 -22.90
CA ILE A 53 1.10 1.23 -22.58
C ILE A 53 1.58 2.62 -23.01
N GLY A 54 2.53 3.16 -22.26
CA GLY A 54 3.21 4.41 -22.55
C GLY A 54 2.63 5.63 -21.85
N SER A 55 3.39 6.72 -21.87
CA SER A 55 3.02 7.99 -21.26
C SER A 55 1.84 8.65 -21.97
N VAL A 56 0.99 9.33 -21.21
CA VAL A 56 -0.05 10.22 -21.76
C VAL A 56 0.56 11.49 -22.37
N GLY A 57 1.86 11.74 -22.12
CA GLY A 57 2.56 12.97 -22.55
C GLY A 57 2.33 14.14 -21.59
N THR A 58 1.67 13.90 -20.46
CA THR A 58 1.50 14.84 -19.36
C THR A 58 2.27 14.35 -18.13
N GLU A 59 2.66 15.27 -17.28
CA GLU A 59 3.17 14.97 -15.95
C GLU A 59 2.03 15.12 -14.97
N ASN A 60 2.05 14.29 -13.91
CA ASN A 60 1.15 14.51 -12.78
C ASN A 60 1.59 15.76 -12.01
N ILE A 61 0.79 16.21 -11.05
CA ILE A 61 1.06 17.41 -10.21
C ILE A 61 2.45 17.38 -9.56
N GLN A 62 3.07 16.21 -9.47
CA GLN A 62 4.36 16.01 -8.84
C GLN A 62 5.53 15.98 -9.83
N GLY A 63 5.27 16.25 -11.11
CA GLY A 63 6.26 16.24 -12.18
C GLY A 63 6.72 14.84 -12.58
N GLU A 64 5.91 13.81 -12.31
CA GLU A 64 6.17 12.43 -12.75
C GLU A 64 5.38 12.15 -14.04
N ALA A 65 6.03 11.48 -15.01
CA ALA A 65 5.38 11.12 -16.28
C ALA A 65 4.22 10.16 -16.02
N GLN A 66 3.01 10.60 -16.35
CA GLN A 66 1.78 9.84 -16.12
C GLN A 66 1.62 8.76 -17.18
N GLN A 67 1.40 7.53 -16.78
CA GLN A 67 1.15 6.42 -17.68
C GLN A 67 -0.35 6.30 -17.98
N LYS A 68 -0.71 5.84 -19.17
CA LYS A 68 -2.12 5.65 -19.57
C LYS A 68 -2.87 4.73 -18.61
N LEU A 69 -2.20 3.70 -18.10
CA LEU A 69 -2.81 2.75 -17.19
C LEU A 69 -3.00 3.33 -15.77
N ASP A 70 -2.18 4.30 -15.33
CA ASP A 70 -2.41 5.03 -14.07
C ASP A 70 -3.73 5.79 -14.12
N VAL A 71 -3.92 6.58 -15.19
CA VAL A 71 -5.16 7.34 -15.42
C VAL A 71 -6.35 6.41 -15.44
N TYR A 72 -6.25 5.30 -16.18
CA TYR A 72 -7.33 4.32 -16.27
C TYR A 72 -7.64 3.68 -14.91
N ALA A 73 -6.63 3.24 -14.17
CA ALA A 73 -6.81 2.63 -12.85
C ALA A 73 -7.45 3.62 -11.87
N ASN A 74 -6.96 4.87 -11.84
CA ASN A 74 -7.53 5.94 -11.02
C ASN A 74 -9.02 6.16 -11.32
N GLU A 75 -9.39 6.31 -12.58
CA GLU A 75 -10.78 6.47 -13.01
C GLU A 75 -11.65 5.28 -12.60
N VAL A 76 -11.18 4.05 -12.82
CA VAL A 76 -11.93 2.82 -12.48
C VAL A 76 -12.20 2.75 -10.98
N PHE A 77 -11.19 3.00 -10.13
CA PHE A 77 -11.39 2.98 -8.67
C PHE A 77 -12.33 4.09 -8.23
N ILE A 78 -12.11 5.33 -8.65
CA ILE A 78 -12.95 6.48 -8.28
C ILE A 78 -14.40 6.23 -8.69
N GLN A 79 -14.66 5.89 -9.96
CA GLN A 79 -16.03 5.65 -10.45
C GLN A 79 -16.71 4.47 -9.75
N THR A 80 -15.94 3.40 -9.48
CA THR A 80 -16.48 2.23 -8.76
C THR A 80 -16.92 2.60 -7.34
N ILE A 81 -16.20 3.48 -6.66
CA ILE A 81 -16.50 3.93 -5.29
C ILE A 81 -17.65 4.95 -5.29
N ILE A 82 -17.59 5.97 -6.18
CA ILE A 82 -18.63 7.01 -6.30
C ILE A 82 -19.98 6.39 -6.59
N ASN A 83 -20.07 5.50 -7.59
CA ASN A 83 -21.33 4.87 -7.99
C ASN A 83 -22.00 4.03 -6.90
N ARG A 84 -21.28 3.72 -5.82
CA ARG A 84 -21.81 2.94 -4.68
C ARG A 84 -22.12 3.79 -3.47
N GLU A 85 -21.72 5.05 -3.47
CA GLU A 85 -21.96 6.00 -2.37
C GLU A 85 -21.58 5.40 -0.99
N ILE A 86 -20.40 4.79 -0.88
CA ILE A 86 -19.99 4.01 0.31
C ILE A 86 -18.96 4.72 1.20
N VAL A 87 -18.42 5.85 0.74
CA VAL A 87 -17.51 6.71 1.50
C VAL A 87 -17.95 8.17 1.35
N CYS A 88 -17.51 9.03 2.26
CA CYS A 88 -17.78 10.46 2.17
C CYS A 88 -16.77 11.23 1.32
N GLY A 89 -15.58 10.64 1.09
CA GLY A 89 -14.56 11.24 0.26
C GLY A 89 -13.46 10.27 -0.12
N ILE A 90 -12.73 10.63 -1.17
CA ILE A 90 -11.60 9.87 -1.71
C ILE A 90 -10.41 10.82 -1.88
N ALA A 91 -9.21 10.40 -1.46
CA ALA A 91 -7.95 11.01 -1.85
C ALA A 91 -7.14 10.00 -2.64
N SER A 92 -6.68 10.40 -3.81
CA SER A 92 -5.84 9.58 -4.69
C SER A 92 -4.48 10.24 -4.89
N GLU A 93 -3.45 9.43 -5.03
CA GLU A 93 -2.11 9.90 -5.37
C GLU A 93 -2.08 10.67 -6.70
N GLU A 94 -2.95 10.30 -7.64
CA GLU A 94 -3.06 10.88 -8.99
C GLU A 94 -3.88 12.18 -9.06
N ASN A 95 -4.54 12.58 -7.96
CA ASN A 95 -5.37 13.78 -7.91
C ASN A 95 -4.73 14.85 -7.02
N ASP A 96 -4.81 16.11 -7.43
CA ASP A 96 -4.28 17.28 -6.69
C ASP A 96 -4.90 17.43 -5.31
N ASP A 97 -6.20 17.18 -5.22
CA ASP A 97 -7.01 17.37 -4.02
C ASP A 97 -7.95 16.19 -3.82
N PHE A 98 -8.55 16.10 -2.65
CA PHE A 98 -9.53 15.07 -2.37
C PHE A 98 -10.85 15.31 -3.12
N ILE A 99 -11.56 14.22 -3.39
CA ILE A 99 -12.89 14.23 -4.00
C ILE A 99 -13.92 14.07 -2.90
N SER A 100 -14.78 15.07 -2.72
CA SER A 100 -15.97 14.99 -1.85
C SER A 100 -17.08 14.23 -2.55
N ILE A 101 -17.67 13.24 -1.89
CA ILE A 101 -18.79 12.46 -2.41
C ILE A 101 -20.05 12.90 -1.69
N HIS A 102 -21.00 13.50 -2.43
CA HIS A 102 -22.30 13.91 -1.93
C HIS A 102 -23.32 12.80 -2.22
N GLY A 103 -24.09 12.38 -1.23
CA GLY A 103 -25.21 11.48 -1.39
C GLY A 103 -26.36 12.11 -2.21
N LYS A 104 -27.32 11.31 -2.66
CA LYS A 104 -28.46 11.74 -3.48
C LYS A 104 -29.30 12.88 -2.88
N ASN A 105 -29.18 13.13 -1.57
CA ASN A 105 -29.91 14.16 -0.82
C ASN A 105 -29.00 15.26 -0.25
N GLU A 106 -27.82 15.46 -0.82
CA GLU A 106 -26.80 16.42 -0.35
C GLU A 106 -26.26 16.17 1.08
N SER A 107 -26.81 15.20 1.81
CA SER A 107 -26.29 14.75 3.10
C SER A 107 -25.43 13.50 2.89
N ASN A 108 -24.21 13.50 3.39
CA ASN A 108 -23.33 12.35 3.34
C ASN A 108 -23.16 11.76 4.75
N ASP A 109 -23.93 10.73 5.05
CA ASP A 109 -23.90 10.03 6.34
C ASP A 109 -22.83 8.93 6.40
N ASN A 110 -22.08 8.71 5.29
CA ASN A 110 -21.00 7.74 5.27
C ASN A 110 -19.92 8.11 6.28
N LYS A 111 -19.38 7.08 6.93
CA LYS A 111 -18.47 7.23 8.08
C LYS A 111 -17.00 7.16 7.71
N TYR A 112 -16.68 6.87 6.45
CA TYR A 112 -15.32 6.55 6.04
C TYR A 112 -14.86 7.42 4.88
N VAL A 113 -13.55 7.68 4.85
CA VAL A 113 -12.81 8.18 3.69
C VAL A 113 -11.87 7.08 3.20
N LEU A 114 -11.61 7.07 1.89
CA LEU A 114 -10.68 6.16 1.22
C LEU A 114 -9.48 6.96 0.71
N LEU A 115 -8.28 6.46 1.00
CA LEU A 115 -7.03 6.99 0.44
C LEU A 115 -6.38 5.86 -0.38
N MET A 116 -5.82 6.17 -1.55
CA MET A 116 -5.24 5.14 -2.41
C MET A 116 -4.12 5.67 -3.30
N ASP A 117 -3.19 4.78 -3.61
CA ASP A 117 -2.38 4.79 -4.80
C ASP A 117 -3.03 3.79 -5.77
N PRO A 118 -3.63 4.26 -6.87
CA PRO A 118 -4.38 3.38 -7.77
C PRO A 118 -3.50 2.40 -8.53
N LEU A 119 -2.23 2.75 -8.81
CA LEU A 119 -1.30 1.87 -9.51
C LEU A 119 0.17 2.12 -9.17
N ASP A 120 0.60 1.64 -7.99
CA ASP A 120 2.02 1.66 -7.58
C ASP A 120 2.91 0.94 -8.60
N GLY A 121 4.04 1.53 -8.88
CA GLY A 121 5.05 0.96 -9.75
C GLY A 121 4.76 1.06 -11.24
N SER A 122 3.90 1.95 -11.68
CA SER A 122 3.43 2.13 -13.06
C SER A 122 4.56 2.30 -14.09
N SER A 123 5.69 2.88 -13.71
CA SER A 123 6.90 2.96 -14.56
C SER A 123 7.47 1.60 -14.98
N ASN A 124 7.00 0.51 -14.37
CA ASN A 124 7.41 -0.87 -14.67
C ASN A 124 6.47 -1.61 -15.63
N ILE A 125 5.36 -0.99 -16.05
CA ILE A 125 4.37 -1.63 -16.92
C ILE A 125 4.99 -2.02 -18.26
N ASP A 126 5.78 -1.13 -18.84
CA ASP A 126 6.40 -1.31 -20.16
C ASP A 126 7.44 -2.45 -20.18
N VAL A 127 7.93 -2.87 -19.02
CA VAL A 127 8.91 -3.94 -18.87
C VAL A 127 8.33 -5.19 -18.18
N ASN A 128 7.00 -5.23 -18.06
CA ASN A 128 6.25 -6.39 -17.54
C ASN A 128 6.66 -6.83 -16.12
N VAL A 129 7.00 -5.87 -15.26
CA VAL A 129 7.22 -6.09 -13.82
C VAL A 129 5.89 -5.90 -13.08
N SER A 130 5.67 -6.65 -12.01
CA SER A 130 4.45 -6.57 -11.23
C SER A 130 4.22 -5.17 -10.68
N VAL A 131 3.00 -4.68 -10.82
CA VAL A 131 2.48 -3.42 -10.31
C VAL A 131 1.36 -3.68 -9.30
N GLY A 132 0.86 -2.67 -8.62
CA GLY A 132 -0.21 -2.90 -7.66
C GLY A 132 -1.01 -1.67 -7.31
N THR A 133 -2.10 -1.87 -6.58
CA THR A 133 -2.93 -0.84 -5.97
C THR A 133 -2.74 -0.88 -4.47
N ILE A 134 -2.57 0.27 -3.83
CA ILE A 134 -2.46 0.37 -2.35
C ILE A 134 -3.63 1.21 -1.86
N PHE A 135 -4.25 0.82 -0.75
CA PHE A 135 -5.38 1.55 -0.19
C PHE A 135 -5.40 1.54 1.34
N SER A 136 -6.01 2.58 1.89
CA SER A 136 -6.35 2.66 3.31
C SER A 136 -7.70 3.32 3.53
N VAL A 137 -8.36 2.94 4.62
CA VAL A 137 -9.66 3.44 5.03
C VAL A 137 -9.53 4.05 6.42
N TYR A 138 -10.03 5.27 6.55
CA TYR A 138 -10.11 5.97 7.84
C TYR A 138 -11.56 6.30 8.16
N ARG A 139 -11.86 6.41 9.45
CA ARG A 139 -13.12 7.00 9.88
C ARG A 139 -13.02 8.52 9.77
N ARG A 140 -14.02 9.18 9.18
CA ARG A 140 -14.09 10.64 9.16
C ARG A 140 -14.08 11.23 10.58
N VAL A 141 -13.47 12.38 10.74
CA VAL A 141 -13.45 13.14 12.01
C VAL A 141 -14.53 14.22 12.03
N THR A 142 -14.97 14.72 10.88
CA THR A 142 -16.10 15.63 10.77
C THR A 142 -17.42 14.93 11.07
N PRO A 143 -18.44 15.63 11.58
CA PRO A 143 -19.76 15.04 11.87
C PRO A 143 -20.43 14.45 10.63
N ALA A 144 -21.16 13.34 10.80
CA ALA A 144 -21.98 12.78 9.74
C ALA A 144 -23.01 13.82 9.23
N GLY A 145 -23.33 13.78 7.94
CA GLY A 145 -24.21 14.76 7.30
C GLY A 145 -23.57 16.11 6.98
N THR A 146 -22.31 16.33 7.36
CA THR A 146 -21.55 17.54 6.97
C THR A 146 -20.66 17.27 5.75
N PRO A 147 -20.19 18.29 5.02
CA PRO A 147 -19.17 18.12 4.00
C PRO A 147 -17.90 17.51 4.59
N VAL A 148 -17.23 16.67 3.79
CA VAL A 148 -15.89 16.16 4.11
C VAL A 148 -14.87 17.30 3.98
N THR A 149 -13.87 17.32 4.85
CA THR A 149 -12.80 18.31 4.85
C THR A 149 -11.43 17.67 4.81
N ILE A 150 -10.38 18.45 4.64
CA ILE A 150 -9.01 17.95 4.57
C ILE A 150 -8.59 17.19 5.84
N GLU A 151 -9.12 17.57 7.01
CA GLU A 151 -8.85 16.94 8.29
C GLU A 151 -9.32 15.48 8.35
N ASP A 152 -10.33 15.12 7.54
CA ASP A 152 -10.80 13.73 7.42
C ASP A 152 -9.73 12.82 6.78
N PHE A 153 -8.78 13.38 6.03
CA PHE A 153 -7.71 12.66 5.36
C PHE A 153 -6.37 12.79 6.09
N LEU A 154 -6.07 13.96 6.68
CA LEU A 154 -4.81 14.22 7.37
C LEU A 154 -4.77 13.60 8.78
N GLN A 155 -4.96 12.28 8.84
CA GLN A 155 -4.93 11.51 10.07
C GLN A 155 -3.66 10.65 10.16
N PRO A 156 -3.11 10.41 11.36
CA PRO A 156 -1.96 9.54 11.53
C PRO A 156 -2.31 8.09 11.15
N GLY A 157 -1.31 7.31 10.77
CA GLY A 157 -1.50 5.91 10.37
C GLY A 157 -2.19 5.05 11.42
N THR A 158 -2.06 5.40 12.70
CA THR A 158 -2.74 4.72 13.83
C THR A 158 -4.27 4.84 13.80
N ALA A 159 -4.83 5.78 13.06
CA ALA A 159 -6.28 5.96 12.91
C ALA A 159 -6.89 5.12 11.78
N GLN A 160 -6.09 4.37 11.02
CA GLN A 160 -6.59 3.46 9.98
C GLN A 160 -7.51 2.39 10.57
N VAL A 161 -8.63 2.15 9.91
CA VAL A 161 -9.58 1.06 10.26
C VAL A 161 -9.42 -0.14 9.34
N ALA A 162 -8.85 0.06 8.15
CA ALA A 162 -8.43 -1.00 7.25
C ALA A 162 -7.34 -0.50 6.32
N ALA A 163 -6.47 -1.40 5.89
CA ALA A 163 -5.52 -1.15 4.81
C ALA A 163 -5.31 -2.44 4.01
N GLY A 164 -4.90 -2.27 2.75
CA GLY A 164 -4.63 -3.39 1.87
C GLY A 164 -3.89 -2.98 0.62
N TYR A 165 -3.50 -3.98 -0.13
CA TYR A 165 -2.99 -3.80 -1.49
C TYR A 165 -3.47 -4.92 -2.40
N VAL A 166 -3.47 -4.62 -3.69
CA VAL A 166 -3.62 -5.62 -4.74
C VAL A 166 -2.32 -5.67 -5.51
N ILE A 167 -1.75 -6.85 -5.70
CA ILE A 167 -0.59 -7.05 -6.59
C ILE A 167 -1.04 -7.74 -7.87
N TYR A 168 -0.70 -7.15 -9.00
CA TYR A 168 -0.93 -7.67 -10.35
C TYR A 168 0.37 -8.29 -10.85
N GLY A 169 0.53 -9.60 -10.64
CA GLY A 169 1.73 -10.36 -10.96
C GLY A 169 1.40 -11.68 -11.67
N THR A 170 2.23 -12.70 -11.47
CA THR A 170 1.95 -14.06 -11.98
C THR A 170 0.61 -14.62 -11.51
N SER A 171 0.13 -14.17 -10.37
CA SER A 171 -1.24 -14.26 -9.93
C SER A 171 -1.65 -12.91 -9.35
N THR A 172 -2.93 -12.56 -9.45
CA THR A 172 -3.45 -11.36 -8.81
C THR A 172 -3.87 -11.69 -7.39
N MET A 173 -3.29 -10.97 -6.42
CA MET A 173 -3.61 -11.17 -5.01
C MET A 173 -4.11 -9.87 -4.38
N LEU A 174 -5.15 -9.98 -3.56
CA LEU A 174 -5.62 -8.94 -2.65
C LEU A 174 -5.21 -9.31 -1.24
N VAL A 175 -4.43 -8.46 -0.60
CA VAL A 175 -3.98 -8.63 0.80
C VAL A 175 -4.52 -7.47 1.60
N TYR A 176 -5.16 -7.75 2.74
CA TYR A 176 -5.69 -6.69 3.58
C TYR A 176 -5.75 -7.05 5.06
N THR A 177 -5.90 -6.04 5.88
CA THR A 177 -6.14 -6.12 7.32
C THR A 177 -7.22 -5.12 7.75
N THR A 178 -7.93 -5.48 8.80
CA THR A 178 -8.84 -4.60 9.57
C THR A 178 -8.34 -4.41 11.01
N GLY A 179 -7.03 -4.59 11.25
CA GLY A 179 -6.42 -4.53 12.58
C GLY A 179 -6.45 -5.87 13.34
N HIS A 180 -6.86 -6.96 12.71
CA HIS A 180 -6.99 -8.30 13.31
C HIS A 180 -6.22 -9.35 12.49
N GLY A 181 -4.94 -9.09 12.23
CA GLY A 181 -4.08 -9.92 11.39
C GLY A 181 -4.25 -9.63 9.90
N VAL A 182 -3.43 -10.25 9.09
CA VAL A 182 -3.33 -10.01 7.64
C VAL A 182 -3.73 -11.27 6.88
N ASN A 183 -4.56 -11.12 5.86
CA ASN A 183 -4.98 -12.25 5.03
C ASN A 183 -4.85 -11.93 3.54
N GLY A 184 -4.37 -12.91 2.78
CA GLY A 184 -4.16 -12.82 1.34
C GLY A 184 -5.10 -13.73 0.56
N PHE A 185 -5.67 -13.17 -0.51
CA PHE A 185 -6.65 -13.81 -1.38
C PHE A 185 -6.15 -13.79 -2.81
N THR A 186 -6.15 -14.94 -3.47
CA THR A 186 -5.75 -15.06 -4.87
C THR A 186 -6.97 -15.08 -5.78
N LEU A 187 -6.92 -14.30 -6.84
CA LEU A 187 -7.96 -14.28 -7.88
C LEU A 187 -7.91 -15.57 -8.69
N ASN A 188 -9.07 -16.19 -8.84
CA ASN A 188 -9.31 -17.19 -9.88
C ASN A 188 -9.94 -16.47 -11.10
N PRO A 189 -9.16 -16.14 -12.15
CA PRO A 189 -9.65 -15.30 -13.25
C PRO A 189 -10.85 -15.87 -13.99
N PRO A 190 -10.91 -17.19 -14.32
CA PRO A 190 -12.05 -17.77 -15.02
C PRO A 190 -13.40 -17.62 -14.27
N ILE A 191 -13.36 -17.63 -12.92
CA ILE A 191 -14.54 -17.51 -12.07
C ILE A 191 -14.75 -16.07 -11.60
N GLY A 192 -13.70 -15.23 -11.68
CA GLY A 192 -13.72 -13.84 -11.19
C GLY A 192 -13.87 -13.72 -9.67
N THR A 193 -13.37 -14.72 -8.92
CA THR A 193 -13.51 -14.79 -7.46
C THR A 193 -12.16 -14.87 -6.77
N PHE A 194 -12.00 -14.11 -5.69
CA PHE A 194 -10.83 -14.19 -4.81
C PHE A 194 -11.06 -15.26 -3.74
N TYR A 195 -10.09 -16.17 -3.60
CA TYR A 195 -10.08 -17.24 -2.61
C TYR A 195 -8.99 -17.03 -1.57
N LEU A 196 -9.26 -17.33 -0.31
CA LEU A 196 -8.30 -17.29 0.77
C LEU A 196 -7.14 -18.26 0.50
N SER A 197 -5.99 -17.73 0.12
CA SER A 197 -4.80 -18.51 -0.21
C SER A 197 -3.71 -18.40 0.85
N HIS A 198 -3.66 -17.27 1.57
CA HIS A 198 -2.66 -16.97 2.57
C HIS A 198 -3.33 -16.44 3.84
N PRO A 199 -3.87 -17.35 4.70
CA PRO A 199 -4.46 -16.95 5.97
C PRO A 199 -3.39 -16.53 6.96
N ASN A 200 -3.68 -15.51 7.78
CA ASN A 200 -2.87 -15.06 8.90
C ASN A 200 -1.38 -14.86 8.54
N MET A 201 -1.12 -14.08 7.50
CA MET A 201 0.22 -13.79 7.00
C MET A 201 1.08 -13.14 8.09
N LYS A 202 2.34 -13.58 8.18
CA LYS A 202 3.34 -13.03 9.10
C LYS A 202 4.68 -12.90 8.38
N PHE A 203 5.47 -11.91 8.79
CA PHE A 203 6.88 -11.87 8.37
C PHE A 203 7.64 -13.04 8.95
N PRO A 204 8.25 -13.92 8.14
CA PRO A 204 9.18 -14.92 8.65
C PRO A 204 10.50 -14.27 9.06
N ASP A 205 11.09 -14.72 10.15
CA ASP A 205 12.37 -14.21 10.67
C ASP A 205 13.59 -15.04 10.21
N GLU A 206 13.35 -16.06 9.41
CA GLU A 206 14.37 -17.04 9.01
C GLU A 206 15.24 -16.53 7.87
N GLU A 207 14.67 -15.92 6.84
CA GLU A 207 15.41 -15.40 5.70
C GLU A 207 15.81 -13.92 5.92
N LYS A 208 17.11 -13.65 5.75
CA LYS A 208 17.66 -12.29 5.86
C LYS A 208 17.94 -11.75 4.47
N MET A 209 17.08 -10.82 4.01
CA MET A 209 17.30 -10.12 2.75
C MET A 209 17.03 -8.63 2.90
N TYR A 210 17.63 -7.83 2.03
CA TYR A 210 17.38 -6.40 1.94
C TYR A 210 17.04 -5.99 0.52
N SER A 211 16.07 -5.08 0.40
CA SER A 211 15.58 -4.54 -0.86
C SER A 211 15.82 -3.02 -0.86
N ILE A 212 16.76 -2.55 -1.66
CA ILE A 212 17.11 -1.14 -1.81
C ILE A 212 17.74 -0.90 -3.19
N ASN A 213 17.48 0.25 -3.81
CA ASN A 213 18.17 0.65 -5.04
C ASN A 213 19.60 1.14 -4.74
N GLU A 214 20.56 0.22 -4.73
CA GLU A 214 21.97 0.57 -4.50
C GLU A 214 22.58 1.47 -5.59
N GLY A 215 21.94 1.66 -6.73
CA GLY A 215 22.33 2.65 -7.73
C GLY A 215 22.36 4.09 -7.18
N ASN A 216 21.66 4.34 -6.08
CA ASN A 216 21.65 5.62 -5.36
C ASN A 216 22.67 5.68 -4.21
N TYR A 217 23.56 4.69 -4.05
CA TYR A 217 24.45 4.54 -2.90
C TYR A 217 25.21 5.83 -2.53
N LEU A 218 25.74 6.54 -3.53
CA LEU A 218 26.50 7.78 -3.27
C LEU A 218 25.66 8.88 -2.60
N GLN A 219 24.34 8.87 -2.85
CA GLN A 219 23.38 9.85 -2.36
C GLN A 219 22.79 9.51 -0.99
N PHE A 220 23.00 8.28 -0.50
CA PHE A 220 22.46 7.82 0.79
C PHE A 220 23.12 8.51 1.97
N PRO A 221 22.38 8.72 3.07
CA PRO A 221 22.96 9.15 4.34
C PRO A 221 23.92 8.09 4.87
N LYS A 222 24.84 8.52 5.73
CA LYS A 222 25.89 7.64 6.27
C LYS A 222 25.32 6.45 7.02
N GLY A 223 24.22 6.61 7.78
CA GLY A 223 23.57 5.52 8.50
C GLY A 223 23.11 4.39 7.58
N VAL A 224 22.51 4.72 6.41
CA VAL A 224 22.11 3.73 5.41
C VAL A 224 23.33 3.01 4.83
N LYS A 225 24.38 3.75 4.48
CA LYS A 225 25.64 3.16 3.97
C LYS A 225 26.26 2.19 4.96
N ASP A 226 26.28 2.55 6.22
CA ASP A 226 26.85 1.70 7.28
C ASP A 226 25.97 0.47 7.55
N TYR A 227 24.64 0.60 7.46
CA TYR A 227 23.72 -0.55 7.53
C TYR A 227 23.91 -1.51 6.34
N LEU A 228 24.10 -1.00 5.12
CA LEU A 228 24.39 -1.85 3.96
C LEU A 228 25.71 -2.61 4.12
N LYS A 229 26.77 -1.96 4.60
CA LYS A 229 28.02 -2.65 4.94
C LYS A 229 27.80 -3.74 5.98
N TYR A 230 27.00 -3.47 6.99
CA TYR A 230 26.60 -4.49 7.97
C TYR A 230 25.91 -5.67 7.31
N CYS A 231 24.95 -5.44 6.40
CA CYS A 231 24.25 -6.52 5.68
C CYS A 231 25.20 -7.36 4.80
N GLN A 232 26.25 -6.74 4.27
CA GLN A 232 27.20 -7.35 3.32
C GLN A 232 28.43 -7.97 4.00
N ALA A 233 28.63 -7.75 5.31
CA ALA A 233 29.79 -8.26 6.03
C ALA A 233 29.79 -9.79 6.10
N GLU A 234 30.97 -10.39 6.01
CA GLU A 234 31.16 -11.83 6.18
C GLU A 234 31.28 -12.17 7.67
N GLU A 235 30.15 -12.34 8.33
CA GLU A 235 30.03 -12.67 9.75
C GLU A 235 28.89 -13.69 9.95
N GLU A 236 28.71 -14.20 11.18
CA GLU A 236 27.65 -15.13 11.49
C GLU A 236 26.27 -14.63 11.04
N ASN A 237 25.54 -15.45 10.30
CA ASN A 237 24.25 -15.14 9.67
C ASN A 237 24.28 -14.00 8.61
N ARG A 238 25.45 -13.66 8.08
CA ARG A 238 25.65 -12.71 6.98
C ARG A 238 26.67 -13.24 5.98
N PRO A 239 26.71 -12.80 4.72
CA PRO A 239 25.98 -11.64 4.18
C PRO A 239 24.49 -11.94 3.96
N TYR A 240 23.65 -10.89 4.06
CA TYR A 240 22.25 -10.97 3.67
C TYR A 240 22.09 -10.95 2.15
N THR A 241 21.03 -11.56 1.64
CA THR A 241 20.75 -11.55 0.21
C THR A 241 20.17 -10.20 -0.22
N SER A 242 20.76 -9.57 -1.25
CA SER A 242 20.19 -8.38 -1.89
C SER A 242 19.11 -8.80 -2.89
N ARG A 243 17.94 -8.17 -2.80
CA ARG A 243 16.83 -8.32 -3.76
C ARG A 243 16.09 -7.01 -3.88
N TYR A 244 16.03 -6.45 -5.08
CA TYR A 244 15.30 -5.23 -5.38
C TYR A 244 14.60 -5.40 -6.73
N ILE A 245 13.26 -5.32 -6.71
CA ILE A 245 12.40 -5.46 -7.89
C ILE A 245 12.19 -4.08 -8.54
N GLY A 246 12.06 -3.04 -7.71
CA GLY A 246 11.83 -1.68 -8.16
C GLY A 246 10.34 -1.30 -8.28
N SER A 247 9.45 -2.13 -7.73
CA SER A 247 8.04 -1.85 -7.49
C SER A 247 7.79 -2.02 -6.00
N LEU A 248 7.30 -0.97 -5.32
CA LEU A 248 7.13 -0.98 -3.87
C LEU A 248 6.25 -2.14 -3.41
N VAL A 249 5.08 -2.30 -4.04
CA VAL A 249 4.14 -3.35 -3.65
C VAL A 249 4.74 -4.74 -3.87
N ALA A 250 5.54 -4.94 -4.93
CA ALA A 250 6.15 -6.23 -5.24
C ALA A 250 7.30 -6.57 -4.28
N ASP A 251 8.17 -5.59 -3.98
CA ASP A 251 9.25 -5.73 -2.99
C ASP A 251 8.68 -5.97 -1.58
N PHE A 252 7.65 -5.22 -1.19
CA PHE A 252 6.95 -5.41 0.09
C PHE A 252 6.32 -6.80 0.20
N HIS A 253 5.54 -7.20 -0.80
CA HIS A 253 4.88 -8.51 -0.82
C HIS A 253 5.89 -9.68 -0.72
N ARG A 254 6.98 -9.57 -1.45
CA ARG A 254 8.05 -10.55 -1.40
C ARG A 254 8.68 -10.64 -0.01
N ASN A 255 9.03 -9.50 0.59
CA ASN A 255 9.62 -9.47 1.92
C ASN A 255 8.64 -9.97 2.99
N MET A 256 7.34 -9.70 2.82
CA MET A 256 6.30 -10.22 3.71
C MET A 256 6.18 -11.75 3.67
N LEU A 257 6.42 -12.37 2.51
CA LEU A 257 6.35 -13.84 2.35
C LEU A 257 7.66 -14.54 2.71
N LYS A 258 8.81 -13.87 2.56
CA LYS A 258 10.14 -14.49 2.64
C LYS A 258 11.01 -13.93 3.78
N GLY A 259 10.55 -12.89 4.46
CA GLY A 259 11.36 -12.13 5.40
C GLY A 259 12.21 -11.07 4.70
N GLY A 260 12.82 -10.19 5.50
CA GLY A 260 13.68 -9.13 4.99
C GLY A 260 13.20 -7.73 5.30
N ILE A 261 13.92 -6.74 4.75
CA ILE A 261 13.63 -5.32 4.92
C ILE A 261 13.60 -4.63 3.54
N TYR A 262 12.58 -3.80 3.31
CA TYR A 262 12.53 -2.83 2.23
C TYR A 262 13.00 -1.48 2.74
N ILE A 263 13.88 -0.82 1.98
CA ILE A 263 14.49 0.46 2.35
C ILE A 263 14.37 1.43 1.19
N TYR A 264 13.66 2.53 1.44
CA TYR A 264 13.59 3.67 0.53
C TYR A 264 13.95 4.95 1.31
N PRO A 265 15.25 5.23 1.50
CA PRO A 265 15.69 6.30 2.38
C PRO A 265 15.61 7.66 1.69
N GLN A 266 15.76 8.73 2.49
CA GLN A 266 16.08 10.03 1.92
C GLN A 266 17.42 9.97 1.18
N THR A 267 17.54 10.84 0.19
CA THR A 267 18.78 11.03 -0.57
C THR A 267 19.15 12.52 -0.60
N SER A 268 20.37 12.84 -1.02
CA SER A 268 20.77 14.26 -1.22
C SER A 268 19.88 14.99 -2.23
N LYS A 269 19.27 14.27 -3.19
CA LYS A 269 18.31 14.81 -4.18
C LYS A 269 16.87 14.84 -3.68
N SER A 270 16.52 13.98 -2.74
CA SER A 270 15.16 13.87 -2.16
C SER A 270 15.28 13.82 -0.63
N PRO A 271 15.55 14.95 0.03
CA PRO A 271 15.84 14.98 1.47
C PRO A 271 14.61 14.63 2.34
N LYS A 272 13.41 14.76 1.82
CA LYS A 272 12.15 14.35 2.49
C LYS A 272 11.75 12.90 2.18
N GLY A 273 12.57 12.12 1.46
CA GLY A 273 12.17 10.84 0.90
C GLY A 273 11.43 11.00 -0.43
N LYS A 274 10.91 9.91 -0.98
CA LYS A 274 10.19 9.89 -2.26
C LYS A 274 8.78 9.30 -2.14
N LEU A 275 8.58 8.32 -1.27
CA LEU A 275 7.29 7.65 -1.08
C LEU A 275 6.31 8.55 -0.32
N ARG A 276 5.01 8.41 -0.62
CA ARG A 276 3.94 9.21 -0.03
C ARG A 276 3.47 8.58 1.27
N LEU A 277 3.42 9.41 2.32
CA LEU A 277 3.02 8.96 3.65
C LEU A 277 1.62 8.34 3.65
N LEU A 278 0.64 9.03 3.06
CA LEU A 278 -0.77 8.67 3.16
C LEU A 278 -1.19 7.52 2.23
N TYR A 279 -0.63 7.49 1.00
CA TYR A 279 -1.09 6.57 -0.04
C TYR A 279 -0.32 5.24 -0.05
N GLU A 280 0.96 5.27 0.36
CA GLU A 280 1.88 4.13 0.27
C GLU A 280 2.36 3.69 1.66
N CYS A 281 3.01 4.61 2.43
CA CYS A 281 3.72 4.22 3.64
C CYS A 281 2.79 3.85 4.80
N ASN A 282 1.73 4.62 5.08
CA ASN A 282 0.77 4.33 6.15
C ASN A 282 0.05 2.99 5.94
N PRO A 283 -0.57 2.71 4.77
CA PRO A 283 -1.22 1.41 4.55
C PRO A 283 -0.27 0.23 4.66
N LEU A 284 0.93 0.31 4.07
CA LEU A 284 1.91 -0.77 4.15
C LEU A 284 2.49 -0.93 5.56
N ALA A 285 2.66 0.18 6.31
CA ALA A 285 3.06 0.15 7.72
C ALA A 285 2.02 -0.57 8.59
N PHE A 286 0.73 -0.27 8.39
CA PHE A 286 -0.33 -0.92 9.13
C PHE A 286 -0.37 -2.43 8.86
N ILE A 287 -0.25 -2.83 7.60
CA ILE A 287 -0.18 -4.24 7.21
C ILE A 287 1.06 -4.91 7.83
N ALA A 288 2.23 -4.25 7.75
CA ALA A 288 3.47 -4.79 8.28
C ALA A 288 3.38 -5.06 9.78
N GLU A 289 2.87 -4.11 10.56
CA GLU A 289 2.72 -4.27 12.00
C GLU A 289 1.70 -5.35 12.39
N GLN A 290 0.59 -5.47 11.66
CA GLN A 290 -0.37 -6.56 11.83
C GLN A 290 0.22 -7.95 11.49
N ALA A 291 1.25 -7.97 10.65
CA ALA A 291 2.02 -9.18 10.31
C ALA A 291 3.22 -9.44 11.24
N GLY A 292 3.41 -8.65 12.31
CA GLY A 292 4.52 -8.79 13.25
C GLY A 292 5.83 -8.18 12.77
N GLY A 293 5.78 -7.31 11.76
CA GLY A 293 6.89 -6.49 11.30
C GLY A 293 6.89 -5.09 11.91
N LYS A 294 7.72 -4.21 11.33
CA LYS A 294 7.85 -2.81 11.74
C LYS A 294 8.01 -1.91 10.52
N ALA A 295 7.54 -0.65 10.65
CA ALA A 295 7.79 0.40 9.66
C ALA A 295 8.25 1.70 10.33
N SER A 296 9.28 2.33 9.75
CA SER A 296 9.96 3.51 10.29
C SER A 296 10.40 4.45 9.16
N ASP A 297 10.57 5.75 9.47
CA ASP A 297 11.26 6.70 8.58
C ASP A 297 12.80 6.69 8.75
N GLY A 298 13.29 5.76 9.58
CA GLY A 298 14.66 5.64 10.05
C GLY A 298 14.87 6.15 11.47
N PHE A 299 13.89 6.87 12.02
CA PHE A 299 13.94 7.47 13.37
C PHE A 299 12.63 7.32 14.13
N LYS A 300 11.49 7.46 13.44
CA LYS A 300 10.14 7.43 14.00
C LYS A 300 9.31 6.33 13.35
N ARG A 301 8.39 5.80 14.11
CA ARG A 301 7.38 4.87 13.60
C ARG A 301 6.48 5.58 12.58
N ILE A 302 6.33 5.01 11.38
CA ILE A 302 5.51 5.60 10.30
C ILE A 302 4.09 5.90 10.77
N MET A 303 3.46 4.97 11.47
CA MET A 303 2.08 5.08 11.94
C MET A 303 1.81 6.27 12.88
N GLU A 304 2.86 6.86 13.49
CA GLU A 304 2.77 7.99 14.43
C GLU A 304 3.09 9.33 13.79
N ILE A 305 3.46 9.35 12.51
CA ILE A 305 3.71 10.60 11.80
C ILE A 305 2.38 11.29 11.54
N GLN A 306 2.23 12.54 12.04
CA GLN A 306 1.08 13.37 11.75
C GLN A 306 1.23 13.96 10.35
N PRO A 307 0.35 13.65 9.40
CA PRO A 307 0.38 14.25 8.07
C PRO A 307 0.07 15.76 8.13
N THR A 308 0.74 16.52 7.29
CA THR A 308 0.53 17.96 7.14
C THR A 308 0.00 18.36 5.76
N GLU A 309 0.11 17.47 4.80
CA GLU A 309 -0.36 17.65 3.42
C GLU A 309 -0.69 16.29 2.78
N LEU A 310 -1.59 16.26 1.79
CA LEU A 310 -2.05 15.03 1.13
C LEU A 310 -0.91 14.25 0.49
N HIS A 311 0.03 14.94 -0.15
CA HIS A 311 1.14 14.34 -0.88
C HIS A 311 2.46 14.37 -0.09
N GLN A 312 2.38 14.42 1.23
CA GLN A 312 3.57 14.40 2.09
C GLN A 312 4.44 13.18 1.80
N ARG A 313 5.73 13.42 1.59
CA ARG A 313 6.72 12.36 1.35
C ARG A 313 7.52 12.05 2.61
N VAL A 314 7.92 10.78 2.74
CA VAL A 314 8.73 10.30 3.86
C VAL A 314 9.74 9.24 3.40
N PRO A 315 10.87 9.07 4.11
CA PRO A 315 11.70 7.88 3.99
C PRO A 315 10.94 6.66 4.54
N PHE A 316 11.26 5.46 4.03
CA PHE A 316 10.54 4.25 4.42
C PHE A 316 11.46 3.06 4.63
N PHE A 317 11.44 2.49 5.82
CA PHE A 317 12.12 1.27 6.24
C PHE A 317 11.06 0.31 6.76
N CYS A 318 10.82 -0.81 6.08
CA CYS A 318 9.70 -1.68 6.42
C CYS A 318 10.05 -3.16 6.24
N GLY A 319 9.69 -3.99 7.20
CA GLY A 319 9.94 -5.42 7.13
C GLY A 319 10.03 -6.10 8.49
N VAL A 320 10.88 -7.13 8.58
CA VAL A 320 11.15 -7.85 9.82
C VAL A 320 11.60 -6.88 10.91
N GLU A 321 10.95 -6.93 12.08
CA GLU A 321 11.14 -5.96 13.15
C GLU A 321 12.60 -5.81 13.59
N SER A 322 13.31 -6.94 13.74
CA SER A 322 14.74 -6.96 14.13
C SER A 322 15.64 -6.23 13.13
N MET A 323 15.36 -6.37 11.84
CA MET A 323 16.12 -5.72 10.77
C MET A 323 15.83 -4.22 10.70
N VAL A 324 14.57 -3.81 10.88
CA VAL A 324 14.19 -2.38 10.91
C VAL A 324 14.81 -1.70 12.13
N LYS A 325 14.73 -2.30 13.33
CA LYS A 325 15.41 -1.78 14.54
C LYS A 325 16.91 -1.64 14.33
N LYS A 326 17.53 -2.61 13.65
CA LYS A 326 18.97 -2.54 13.36
C LYS A 326 19.29 -1.39 12.41
N ALA A 327 18.48 -1.15 11.39
CA ALA A 327 18.64 -0.01 10.50
C ALA A 327 18.50 1.33 11.25
N GLU A 328 17.49 1.44 12.15
CA GLU A 328 17.31 2.63 13.02
C GLU A 328 18.53 2.89 13.89
N GLU A 329 19.16 1.85 14.48
CA GLU A 329 20.41 2.01 15.26
C GLU A 329 21.53 2.66 14.45
N PHE A 330 21.69 2.24 13.18
CA PHE A 330 22.71 2.83 12.28
C PHE A 330 22.35 4.27 11.89
N MET A 331 21.06 4.55 11.69
CA MET A 331 20.60 5.92 11.42
C MET A 331 20.88 6.84 12.62
N GLN A 332 20.53 6.42 13.82
CA GLN A 332 20.73 7.19 15.07
C GLN A 332 22.19 7.46 15.39
N LYS A 333 23.09 6.49 15.14
CA LYS A 333 24.54 6.67 15.37
C LYS A 333 25.20 7.68 14.45
N ASN A 334 24.53 8.09 13.39
CA ASN A 334 25.06 8.98 12.35
C ASN A 334 24.23 10.27 12.21
N LEU A 335 23.50 10.65 13.27
CA LEU A 335 22.94 11.98 13.45
C LEU A 335 24.09 12.94 13.84
#